data_886f2947c0c23ea93c6198a1eed24720
#
_entry.id   886f2947c0c23ea93c6198a1eed24720
#
_cell.length_a   1.000
_cell.length_b   1.000
_cell.length_c   1.000
_cell.angle_alpha   90.00
_cell.angle_beta   90.00
_cell.angle_gamma   90.00
#
_symmetry.space_group_name_H-M   'P 1'
#
loop_
_entity.id
_entity.type
_entity.pdbx_description
1 polymer ?
#
loop_
_entity_poly.entity_id
_entity_poly.type
_entity_poly.pdbx_seq_one_letter_code
_entity_poly.pdbx_strand_id
1 'polypeptide(L)'
;TRRSSDLTINLPDVALSSGGDLDKFWKIFDERLELCHRALMCRHNRLKGTLSDVAPILWQYGACARLKKGETIDKLLYHGYSTISLGYAGLYECVKYMTGKSHTDPSATPFALQVMQYMNDACRKWKEESDIDFSLYGTPLESTTYKFAKSLQRRFGIIEGVTDKSYITNSYHVHVTEDIN
;
A
#
# COMPACT_ATOMS: atom_id res chain seq x y z
N THR A 1 -7.30 7.81 15.03
CA THR A 1 -5.90 7.96 14.58
C THR A 1 -5.90 8.44 13.14
N ARG A 2 -5.47 9.68 12.89
CA ARG A 2 -5.26 10.17 11.53
C ARG A 2 -4.10 9.40 10.92
N ARG A 3 -4.40 8.58 9.93
CA ARG A 3 -3.40 7.96 9.06
C ARG A 3 -2.76 9.06 8.22
N SER A 4 -1.61 9.54 8.64
CA SER A 4 -0.97 10.70 8.01
C SER A 4 -0.20 10.36 6.73
N SER A 5 -0.16 9.09 6.32
CA SER A 5 0.71 8.67 5.21
C SER A 5 0.21 7.42 4.48
N ASP A 6 -1.05 7.43 4.04
CA ASP A 6 -1.54 6.37 3.17
C ASP A 6 -0.96 6.55 1.76
N LEU A 7 -0.09 5.67 1.37
CA LEU A 7 0.39 5.47 0.01
C LEU A 7 -0.01 4.07 -0.41
N THR A 8 -0.69 3.95 -1.54
CA THR A 8 -1.20 2.66 -2.02
C THR A 8 -0.46 2.21 -3.26
N ILE A 9 0.15 1.02 -3.21
CA ILE A 9 0.70 0.37 -4.40
C ILE A 9 -0.41 -0.24 -5.24
N ASN A 10 -0.33 -0.05 -6.56
CA ASN A 10 -1.24 -0.61 -7.56
C ASN A 10 -0.68 -1.95 -8.03
N LEU A 11 -1.09 -3.06 -7.42
CA LEU A 11 -0.59 -4.39 -7.77
C LEU A 11 -0.88 -4.79 -9.21
N PRO A 12 -2.08 -4.52 -9.80
CA PRO A 12 -2.33 -4.77 -11.20
C PRO A 12 -1.38 -4.03 -12.16
N ASP A 13 -0.92 -2.81 -11.80
CA ASP A 13 0.05 -2.09 -12.62
C ASP A 13 1.40 -2.84 -12.71
N VAL A 14 1.83 -3.45 -11.62
CA VAL A 14 3.05 -4.29 -11.59
C VAL A 14 2.87 -5.50 -12.50
N ALA A 15 1.76 -6.22 -12.36
CA ALA A 15 1.46 -7.41 -13.15
C ALA A 15 1.37 -7.10 -14.65
N LEU A 16 0.58 -6.10 -15.03
CA LEU A 16 0.40 -5.70 -16.42
C LEU A 16 1.69 -5.17 -17.05
N SER A 17 2.50 -4.43 -16.31
CA SER A 17 3.80 -3.93 -16.77
C SER A 17 4.82 -5.06 -17.02
N SER A 18 4.68 -6.20 -16.32
CA SER A 18 5.54 -7.36 -16.54
C SER A 18 5.19 -8.14 -17.83
N GLY A 19 3.98 -7.94 -18.37
CA GLY A 19 3.47 -8.71 -19.50
C GLY A 19 3.24 -10.19 -19.19
N GLY A 20 3.08 -10.57 -17.92
CA GLY A 20 2.93 -11.96 -17.46
C GLY A 20 4.25 -12.71 -17.22
N ASP A 21 5.39 -12.04 -17.44
CA ASP A 21 6.71 -12.60 -17.15
C ASP A 21 7.01 -12.48 -15.64
N LEU A 22 7.28 -13.61 -14.99
CA LEU A 22 7.45 -13.68 -13.54
C LEU A 22 8.74 -12.97 -13.06
N ASP A 23 9.83 -13.08 -13.78
CA ASP A 23 11.11 -12.44 -13.40
C ASP A 23 10.99 -10.92 -13.52
N LYS A 24 10.35 -10.45 -14.60
CA LYS A 24 10.03 -9.03 -14.77
C LYS A 24 9.06 -8.54 -13.70
N PHE A 25 8.08 -9.35 -13.30
CA PHE A 25 7.13 -9.00 -12.22
C PHE A 25 7.88 -8.64 -10.95
N TRP A 26 8.75 -9.51 -10.46
CA TRP A 26 9.49 -9.27 -9.22
C TRP A 26 10.42 -8.07 -9.33
N LYS A 27 11.09 -7.89 -10.46
CA LYS A 27 11.95 -6.72 -10.69
C LYS A 27 11.15 -5.42 -10.64
N ILE A 28 10.03 -5.35 -11.37
CA ILE A 28 9.16 -4.16 -11.38
C ILE A 28 8.56 -3.94 -9.98
N PHE A 29 8.22 -5.02 -9.28
CA PHE A 29 7.69 -4.94 -7.93
C PHE A 29 8.69 -4.30 -6.97
N ASP A 30 9.95 -4.70 -7.00
CA ASP A 30 11.04 -4.06 -6.25
C ASP A 30 11.15 -2.56 -6.56
N GLU A 31 11.17 -2.20 -7.84
CA GLU A 31 11.23 -0.80 -8.26
C GLU A 31 10.04 0.02 -7.72
N ARG A 32 8.84 -0.54 -7.72
CA ARG A 32 7.64 0.11 -7.18
C ARG A 32 7.65 0.20 -5.66
N LEU A 33 8.11 -0.83 -4.96
CA LEU A 33 8.26 -0.81 -3.50
C LEU A 33 9.29 0.22 -3.06
N GLU A 34 10.43 0.31 -3.75
CA GLU A 34 11.44 1.34 -3.47
C GLU A 34 10.87 2.75 -3.68
N LEU A 35 10.11 2.97 -4.75
CA LEU A 35 9.44 4.24 -5.00
C LEU A 35 8.43 4.58 -3.89
N CYS A 36 7.67 3.58 -3.42
CA CYS A 36 6.75 3.73 -2.29
C CYS A 36 7.50 4.09 -1.01
N HIS A 37 8.59 3.42 -0.71
CA HIS A 37 9.44 3.70 0.45
C HIS A 37 9.95 5.14 0.43
N ARG A 38 10.54 5.57 -0.67
CA ARG A 38 11.02 6.94 -0.84
C ARG A 38 9.91 7.99 -0.66
N ALA A 39 8.73 7.73 -1.18
CA ALA A 39 7.59 8.64 -1.03
C ALA A 39 7.08 8.69 0.43
N LEU A 40 7.03 7.55 1.12
CA LEU A 40 6.68 7.47 2.54
C LEU A 40 7.71 8.21 3.40
N MET A 41 9.00 8.03 3.13
CA MET A 41 10.09 8.72 3.82
C MET A 41 10.08 10.23 3.56
N CYS A 42 9.75 10.67 2.35
CA CYS A 42 9.57 12.09 2.04
C CYS A 42 8.46 12.70 2.91
N ARG A 43 7.34 12.02 3.07
CA ARG A 43 6.24 12.46 3.95
C ARG A 43 6.64 12.47 5.43
N HIS A 44 7.33 11.44 5.89
CA HIS A 44 7.85 11.37 7.25
C HIS A 44 8.81 12.53 7.54
N ASN A 45 9.78 12.75 6.66
CA ASN A 45 10.76 13.83 6.82
C ASN A 45 10.12 15.21 6.82
N ARG A 46 8.99 15.39 6.14
CA ARG A 46 8.22 16.65 6.16
C ARG A 46 7.65 16.97 7.54
N LEU A 47 7.45 15.98 8.41
CA LEU A 47 6.94 16.19 9.76
C LEU A 47 8.02 16.55 10.77
N LYS A 48 9.30 16.30 10.47
CA LYS A 48 10.41 16.61 11.37
C LYS A 48 10.48 18.11 11.64
N GLY A 49 10.74 18.45 12.89
CA GLY A 49 10.80 19.86 13.35
C GLY A 49 9.43 20.54 13.51
N THR A 50 8.33 19.80 13.26
CA THR A 50 6.98 20.37 13.47
C THR A 50 6.76 20.61 14.96
N LEU A 51 6.31 21.83 15.30
CA LEU A 51 5.98 22.19 16.69
C LEU A 51 4.61 21.67 17.11
N SER A 52 4.49 21.32 18.37
CA SER A 52 3.23 20.87 18.97
C SER A 52 2.09 21.89 18.84
N ASP A 53 2.44 23.16 18.64
CA ASP A 53 1.51 24.27 18.44
C ASP A 53 0.74 24.22 17.12
N VAL A 54 1.24 23.47 16.12
CA VAL A 54 0.56 23.32 14.82
C VAL A 54 -0.78 22.57 14.95
N ALA A 55 -0.87 21.62 15.88
CA ALA A 55 -2.10 20.91 16.18
C ALA A 55 -2.20 20.58 17.70
N PRO A 56 -2.51 21.60 18.54
CA PRO A 56 -2.47 21.45 20.01
C PRO A 56 -3.36 20.31 20.52
N ILE A 57 -4.56 20.15 19.95
CA ILE A 57 -5.48 19.06 20.35
C ILE A 57 -4.84 17.69 20.18
N LEU A 58 -4.07 17.49 19.11
CA LEU A 58 -3.39 16.22 18.87
C LEU A 58 -2.20 16.03 19.81
N TRP A 59 -1.36 17.04 19.96
CA TRP A 59 -0.02 16.87 20.53
C TRP A 59 0.16 17.43 21.92
N GLN A 60 -0.67 18.39 22.37
CA GLN A 60 -0.58 19.00 23.72
C GLN A 60 -1.67 18.50 24.66
N TYR A 61 -2.91 18.34 24.17
CA TYR A 61 -4.07 18.09 25.01
C TYR A 61 -4.50 16.61 25.07
N GLY A 62 -3.67 15.71 24.57
CA GLY A 62 -3.78 14.28 24.86
C GLY A 62 -4.54 13.43 23.85
N ALA A 63 -4.92 13.96 22.67
CA ALA A 63 -5.52 13.10 21.65
C ALA A 63 -4.50 12.07 21.09
N CYS A 64 -3.23 12.47 20.93
CA CYS A 64 -2.13 11.59 20.55
C CYS A 64 -0.97 11.66 21.55
N ALA A 65 -0.67 12.83 22.10
CA ALA A 65 0.43 13.05 23.04
C ALA A 65 0.12 14.18 24.03
N ARG A 66 1.00 14.40 25.01
CA ARG A 66 0.95 15.50 25.98
C ARG A 66 2.28 16.25 25.98
N LEU A 67 2.65 16.80 24.81
CA LEU A 67 3.83 17.64 24.63
C LEU A 67 3.59 19.04 25.25
N LYS A 68 4.68 19.68 25.67
CA LYS A 68 4.63 21.07 26.05
C LYS A 68 4.47 21.97 24.83
N LYS A 69 3.94 23.16 25.03
CA LYS A 69 3.89 24.20 24.00
C LYS A 69 5.31 24.49 23.46
N GLY A 70 5.45 24.58 22.16
CA GLY A 70 6.74 24.82 21.50
C GLY A 70 7.68 23.61 21.42
N GLU A 71 7.30 22.46 21.95
CA GLU A 71 8.07 21.21 21.82
C GLU A 71 7.87 20.61 20.42
N THR A 72 8.93 20.04 19.84
CA THR A 72 8.81 19.34 18.55
C THR A 72 8.16 17.97 18.70
N ILE A 73 7.49 17.50 17.64
CA ILE A 73 6.87 16.18 17.63
C ILE A 73 7.86 15.04 17.29
N ASP A 74 9.13 15.35 17.10
CA ASP A 74 10.13 14.40 16.55
C ASP A 74 10.20 13.10 17.33
N LYS A 75 10.14 13.15 18.66
CA LYS A 75 10.12 11.94 19.51
C LYS A 75 8.91 11.03 19.29
N LEU A 76 7.85 11.53 18.63
CA LEU A 76 6.67 10.73 18.29
C LEU A 76 6.78 10.06 16.91
N LEU A 77 7.83 10.33 16.17
CA LEU A 77 8.02 9.82 14.81
C LEU A 77 8.84 8.52 14.77
N TYR A 78 9.43 8.09 15.89
CA TYR A 78 10.33 6.96 15.99
C TYR A 78 9.93 6.00 17.14
N HIS A 79 10.68 4.92 17.29
CA HIS A 79 10.57 3.95 18.39
C HIS A 79 9.18 3.31 18.48
N GLY A 80 8.50 3.10 17.35
CA GLY A 80 7.16 2.47 17.31
C GLY A 80 6.03 3.32 17.87
N TYR A 81 6.24 4.61 18.15
CA TYR A 81 5.17 5.49 18.64
C TYR A 81 4.15 5.82 17.55
N SER A 82 4.59 6.01 16.32
CA SER A 82 3.74 6.20 15.16
C SER A 82 4.09 5.19 14.07
N THR A 83 3.09 4.76 13.32
CA THR A 83 3.24 3.79 12.25
C THR A 83 2.97 4.44 10.89
N ILE A 84 3.84 4.18 9.93
CA ILE A 84 3.66 4.52 8.52
C ILE A 84 3.10 3.29 7.80
N SER A 85 2.02 3.46 7.04
CA SER A 85 1.38 2.34 6.37
C SER A 85 1.63 2.34 4.87
N LEU A 86 2.14 1.22 4.36
CA LEU A 86 2.12 0.89 2.94
C LEU A 86 0.77 0.27 2.62
N GLY A 87 -0.06 0.97 1.85
CA GLY A 87 -1.32 0.45 1.34
C GLY A 87 -1.12 -0.42 0.10
N TYR A 88 -2.02 -1.36 -0.13
CA TYR A 88 -2.10 -2.10 -1.40
C TYR A 88 -3.55 -2.24 -1.87
N ALA A 89 -3.73 -2.40 -3.17
CA ALA A 89 -5.02 -2.65 -3.80
C ALA A 89 -4.86 -3.52 -5.04
N GLY A 90 -5.91 -4.28 -5.38
CA GLY A 90 -5.95 -5.05 -6.62
C GLY A 90 -5.20 -6.38 -6.56
N LEU A 91 -5.17 -7.04 -5.42
CA LEU A 91 -4.53 -8.37 -5.33
C LEU A 91 -5.22 -9.38 -6.26
N TYR A 92 -6.56 -9.33 -6.34
CA TYR A 92 -7.33 -10.17 -7.25
C TYR A 92 -6.87 -10.03 -8.71
N GLU A 93 -6.87 -8.80 -9.22
CA GLU A 93 -6.53 -8.50 -10.61
C GLU A 93 -5.06 -8.83 -10.92
N CYS A 94 -4.17 -8.59 -9.96
CA CYS A 94 -2.75 -8.95 -10.07
C CYS A 94 -2.59 -10.46 -10.24
N VAL A 95 -3.17 -11.26 -9.35
CA VAL A 95 -3.09 -12.72 -9.38
C VAL A 95 -3.79 -13.28 -10.62
N LYS A 96 -4.98 -12.75 -10.96
CA LYS A 96 -5.75 -13.15 -12.14
C LYS A 96 -4.94 -12.96 -13.43
N TYR A 97 -4.25 -11.84 -13.57
CA TYR A 97 -3.42 -11.58 -14.74
C TYR A 97 -2.20 -12.52 -14.82
N MET A 98 -1.53 -12.75 -13.69
CA MET A 98 -0.31 -13.57 -13.65
C MET A 98 -0.57 -15.08 -13.74
N THR A 99 -1.71 -15.56 -13.24
CA THR A 99 -2.00 -17.01 -13.12
C THR A 99 -3.21 -17.47 -13.92
N GLY A 100 -4.01 -16.54 -14.45
CA GLY A 100 -5.29 -16.84 -15.10
C GLY A 100 -6.45 -17.12 -14.13
N LYS A 101 -6.21 -17.16 -12.80
CA LYS A 101 -7.17 -17.57 -11.78
C LYS A 101 -7.31 -16.56 -10.65
N SER A 102 -8.41 -16.64 -9.89
CA SER A 102 -8.59 -15.90 -8.66
C SER A 102 -7.54 -16.29 -7.61
N HIS A 103 -7.17 -15.36 -6.74
CA HIS A 103 -6.28 -15.65 -5.60
C HIS A 103 -6.94 -16.61 -4.56
N THR A 104 -8.25 -16.85 -4.67
CA THR A 104 -8.99 -17.84 -3.86
C THR A 104 -8.87 -19.27 -4.41
N ASP A 105 -8.46 -19.44 -5.68
CA ASP A 105 -8.19 -20.76 -6.25
C ASP A 105 -6.94 -21.38 -5.59
N PRO A 106 -7.02 -22.64 -5.09
CA PRO A 106 -5.91 -23.28 -4.40
C PRO A 106 -4.59 -23.30 -5.18
N SER A 107 -4.65 -23.31 -6.52
CA SER A 107 -3.46 -23.29 -7.37
C SER A 107 -2.81 -21.89 -7.49
N ALA A 108 -3.57 -20.79 -7.29
CA ALA A 108 -3.11 -19.41 -7.38
C ALA A 108 -2.82 -18.78 -6.00
N THR A 109 -3.41 -19.32 -4.94
CA THR A 109 -3.20 -18.86 -3.56
C THR A 109 -1.72 -18.77 -3.16
N PRO A 110 -0.83 -19.71 -3.51
CA PRO A 110 0.60 -19.62 -3.16
C PRO A 110 1.26 -18.35 -3.74
N PHE A 111 0.95 -17.98 -4.97
CA PHE A 111 1.47 -16.75 -5.57
C PHE A 111 0.95 -15.49 -4.86
N ALA A 112 -0.36 -15.47 -4.52
CA ALA A 112 -0.95 -14.37 -3.76
C ALA A 112 -0.27 -14.19 -2.39
N LEU A 113 -0.04 -15.28 -1.66
CA LEU A 113 0.66 -15.26 -0.38
C LEU A 113 2.11 -14.79 -0.53
N GLN A 114 2.80 -15.19 -1.60
CA GLN A 114 4.15 -14.74 -1.88
C GLN A 114 4.21 -13.22 -2.12
N VAL A 115 3.26 -12.66 -2.88
CA VAL A 115 3.13 -11.21 -3.08
C VAL A 115 2.91 -10.47 -1.76
N MET A 116 2.02 -10.98 -0.91
CA MET A 116 1.74 -10.41 0.40
C MET A 116 2.95 -10.48 1.34
N GLN A 117 3.62 -11.65 1.37
CA GLN A 117 4.82 -11.85 2.18
C GLN A 117 5.94 -10.91 1.76
N TYR A 118 6.12 -10.72 0.45
CA TYR A 118 7.13 -9.83 -0.10
C TYR A 118 6.96 -8.38 0.37
N MET A 119 5.72 -7.87 0.38
CA MET A 119 5.41 -6.55 0.93
C MET A 119 5.65 -6.45 2.45
N ASN A 120 5.30 -7.49 3.19
CA ASN A 120 5.56 -7.55 4.63
C ASN A 120 7.05 -7.54 4.95
N ASP A 121 7.84 -8.29 4.17
CA ASP A 121 9.29 -8.35 4.33
C ASP A 121 9.94 -6.99 4.03
N ALA A 122 9.45 -6.30 3.00
CA ALA A 122 9.88 -4.93 2.71
C ALA A 122 9.59 -3.97 3.88
N CYS A 123 8.37 -4.00 4.44
CA CYS A 123 8.02 -3.18 5.61
C CYS A 123 8.89 -3.50 6.82
N ARG A 124 9.19 -4.77 7.08
CA ARG A 124 10.08 -5.20 8.17
C ARG A 124 11.49 -4.69 7.97
N LYS A 125 12.05 -4.83 6.76
CA LYS A 125 13.36 -4.32 6.40
C LYS A 125 13.45 -2.80 6.62
N TRP A 126 12.49 -2.04 6.15
CA TRP A 126 12.47 -0.58 6.33
C TRP A 126 12.40 -0.17 7.80
N LYS A 127 11.66 -0.92 8.62
CA LYS A 127 11.59 -0.72 10.06
C LYS A 127 12.95 -0.93 10.72
N GLU A 128 13.64 -2.02 10.39
CA GLU A 128 14.97 -2.35 10.93
C GLU A 128 16.03 -1.30 10.56
N GLU A 129 15.95 -0.76 9.33
CA GLU A 129 16.91 0.23 8.82
C GLU A 129 16.68 1.65 9.35
N SER A 130 15.48 2.01 9.75
CA SER A 130 15.11 3.41 10.02
C SER A 130 14.63 3.70 11.44
N ASP A 131 14.37 2.69 12.27
CA ASP A 131 13.70 2.79 13.58
C ASP A 131 12.32 3.47 13.50
N ILE A 132 11.69 3.40 12.32
CA ILE A 132 10.34 3.87 12.05
C ILE A 132 9.43 2.64 11.92
N ASP A 133 8.28 2.66 12.57
CA ASP A 133 7.34 1.55 12.44
C ASP A 133 6.64 1.58 11.08
N PHE A 134 6.80 0.51 10.29
CA PHE A 134 6.12 0.30 9.02
C PHE A 134 5.12 -0.86 9.11
N SER A 135 3.96 -0.69 8.51
CA SER A 135 2.95 -1.75 8.43
C SER A 135 2.36 -1.87 7.03
N LEU A 136 1.99 -3.08 6.67
CA LEU A 136 1.19 -3.32 5.47
C LEU A 136 -0.29 -3.10 5.78
N TYR A 137 -1.01 -2.46 4.86
CA TYR A 137 -2.39 -2.07 5.04
C TYR A 137 -3.24 -2.30 3.78
N GLY A 138 -4.32 -3.05 3.93
CA GLY A 138 -5.31 -3.19 2.86
C GLY A 138 -6.09 -1.89 2.68
N THR A 139 -5.94 -1.23 1.54
CA THR A 139 -6.52 0.09 1.29
C THR A 139 -8.02 -0.01 1.03
N PRO A 140 -8.90 0.62 1.84
CA PRO A 140 -10.35 0.56 1.66
C PRO A 140 -10.90 1.75 0.85
N LEU A 141 -10.06 2.51 0.13
CA LEU A 141 -10.45 3.76 -0.52
C LEU A 141 -11.05 3.53 -1.91
N GLU A 142 -12.36 3.61 -2.05
CA GLU A 142 -13.10 3.46 -3.31
C GLU A 142 -12.63 4.44 -4.40
N SER A 143 -12.35 5.70 -4.04
CA SER A 143 -11.85 6.68 -4.99
C SER A 143 -10.49 6.31 -5.59
N THR A 144 -9.64 5.62 -4.83
CA THR A 144 -8.33 5.14 -5.28
C THR A 144 -8.50 3.98 -6.26
N THR A 145 -9.37 3.03 -5.96
CA THR A 145 -9.63 1.87 -6.82
C THR A 145 -10.20 2.27 -8.17
N TYR A 146 -11.09 3.27 -8.21
CA TYR A 146 -11.58 3.85 -9.46
C TYR A 146 -10.48 4.53 -10.27
N LYS A 147 -9.66 5.39 -9.63
CA LYS A 147 -8.55 6.08 -10.32
C LYS A 147 -7.54 5.09 -10.89
N PHE A 148 -7.22 4.04 -10.14
CA PHE A 148 -6.32 2.99 -10.59
C PHE A 148 -6.90 2.25 -11.80
N ALA A 149 -8.16 1.83 -11.76
CA ALA A 149 -8.83 1.18 -12.88
C ALA A 149 -8.77 2.05 -14.14
N LYS A 150 -9.11 3.34 -14.05
CA LYS A 150 -9.05 4.26 -15.19
C LYS A 150 -7.63 4.46 -15.73
N SER A 151 -6.63 4.50 -14.86
CA SER A 151 -5.23 4.59 -15.28
C SER A 151 -4.78 3.32 -16.01
N LEU A 152 -5.14 2.15 -15.49
CA LEU A 152 -4.84 0.86 -16.12
C LEU A 152 -5.49 0.73 -17.50
N GLN A 153 -6.78 1.10 -17.63
CA GLN A 153 -7.49 1.09 -18.90
C GLN A 153 -6.82 1.99 -19.95
N ARG A 154 -6.33 3.17 -19.56
CA ARG A 154 -5.62 4.08 -20.48
C ARG A 154 -4.28 3.52 -20.94
N ARG A 155 -3.56 2.80 -20.07
CA ARG A 155 -2.22 2.30 -20.37
C ARG A 155 -2.20 0.96 -21.08
N PHE A 156 -3.10 0.07 -20.70
CA PHE A 156 -3.08 -1.34 -21.13
C PHE A 156 -4.32 -1.78 -21.90
N GLY A 157 -5.34 -0.90 -22.01
CA GLY A 157 -6.61 -1.25 -22.63
C GLY A 157 -7.53 -2.04 -21.71
N ILE A 158 -8.56 -2.63 -22.33
CA ILE A 158 -9.55 -3.46 -21.62
C ILE A 158 -9.08 -4.92 -21.70
N ILE A 159 -8.87 -5.51 -20.54
CA ILE A 159 -8.49 -6.92 -20.38
C ILE A 159 -9.54 -7.58 -19.50
N GLU A 160 -10.20 -8.61 -20.01
CA GLU A 160 -11.27 -9.33 -19.32
C GLU A 160 -10.82 -9.88 -17.97
N GLY A 161 -11.63 -9.63 -16.93
CA GLY A 161 -11.36 -10.04 -15.56
C GLY A 161 -10.24 -9.27 -14.85
N VAL A 162 -9.59 -8.28 -15.52
CA VAL A 162 -8.50 -7.50 -14.95
C VAL A 162 -8.76 -6.00 -15.02
N THR A 163 -9.04 -5.45 -16.20
CA THR A 163 -9.27 -4.00 -16.38
C THR A 163 -10.65 -3.66 -16.96
N ASP A 164 -11.50 -4.63 -17.12
CA ASP A 164 -12.85 -4.51 -17.71
C ASP A 164 -13.87 -3.77 -16.84
N LYS A 165 -13.58 -3.59 -15.55
CA LYS A 165 -14.46 -2.89 -14.61
C LYS A 165 -14.00 -1.44 -14.36
N SER A 166 -14.91 -0.62 -13.83
CA SER A 166 -14.62 0.77 -13.46
C SER A 166 -13.83 0.92 -12.16
N TYR A 167 -13.52 -0.18 -11.47
CA TYR A 167 -12.76 -0.23 -10.23
C TYR A 167 -11.86 -1.47 -10.24
N ILE A 168 -10.83 -1.47 -9.40
CA ILE A 168 -10.09 -2.66 -8.99
C ILE A 168 -10.49 -3.06 -7.58
N THR A 169 -10.22 -4.30 -7.19
CA THR A 169 -10.57 -4.77 -5.84
C THR A 169 -9.79 -4.04 -4.76
N ASN A 170 -10.47 -3.78 -3.64
CA ASN A 170 -9.82 -3.30 -2.42
C ASN A 170 -9.03 -4.43 -1.77
N SER A 171 -7.81 -4.14 -1.36
CA SER A 171 -6.97 -5.07 -0.61
C SER A 171 -6.99 -6.51 -1.18
N TYR A 172 -7.48 -7.48 -0.43
CA TYR A 172 -7.56 -8.91 -0.79
C TYR A 172 -8.97 -9.38 -1.19
N HIS A 173 -9.92 -8.46 -1.36
CA HIS A 173 -11.29 -8.84 -1.74
C HIS A 173 -11.36 -9.37 -3.18
N VAL A 174 -12.39 -10.16 -3.45
CA VAL A 174 -12.79 -10.58 -4.80
C VAL A 174 -13.93 -9.71 -5.31
N HIS A 175 -14.21 -9.76 -6.60
CA HIS A 175 -15.42 -9.14 -7.16
C HIS A 175 -16.67 -9.86 -6.66
N VAL A 176 -17.75 -9.10 -6.44
CA VAL A 176 -19.05 -9.65 -5.98
C VAL A 176 -19.69 -10.62 -7.00
N THR A 177 -19.21 -10.61 -8.23
CA THR A 177 -19.64 -11.53 -9.31
C THR A 177 -18.82 -12.80 -9.39
N GLU A 178 -17.80 -12.97 -8.52
CA GLU A 178 -17.00 -14.19 -8.45
C GLU A 178 -17.81 -15.28 -7.74
N ASP A 179 -17.93 -16.45 -8.35
CA ASP A 179 -18.54 -17.60 -7.71
C ASP A 179 -17.67 -18.05 -6.53
N ILE A 180 -18.24 -18.00 -5.34
CA ILE A 180 -17.63 -18.52 -4.12
C ILE A 180 -18.05 -19.98 -4.00
N ASN A 181 -17.22 -20.89 -4.46
CA ASN A 181 -17.36 -22.32 -4.23
C ASN A 181 -16.62 -22.73 -2.96
#